data_e0b6f74789c80d034f9566f96bbe6614
#
_entry.id   e0b6f74789c80d034f9566f96bbe6614
#
_cell.length_a   1.000
_cell.length_b   1.000
_cell.length_c   1.000
_cell.angle_alpha   90.00
_cell.angle_beta   90.00
_cell.angle_gamma   90.00
#
_symmetry.space_group_name_H-M   'P 1'
#
loop_
_entity.id
_entity.type
_entity.pdbx_description
1 polymer ?
#
loop_
_entity_poly.entity_id
_entity_poly.type
_entity_poly.pdbx_seq_one_letter_code
_entity_poly.pdbx_strand_id
1 'polypeptide(L)'
;MENDSIKVSVLIPVTKNEADCLPATLNSVRDDIIRFGVRAEIIVIANCCEGISDVVAQKLFDDTCFKNDLVVGKVINCEIPGKMFAVNDGIDIADGKYLILIDGDLIMDPGSIAWTVDAISQPNTTVVSMHHTPIDGTLPENEHLSCIIRMNAYRRHAFPEKYWLHGAYLGWSKDLLIQGRPLRFPAGKRVHEDNWLTAIIARDYGFKTIRVTKNYMARFIPPQTWEDYYQQQWRYQFAHEDLAESFPNLQEFIPIIRKWTNEKYPEEWINHEWRETCIAQGIDFDKFIDIYNEVLAKVRAGRDESKRLLDKNGVWKQQITTKHDKRSSNAK
;
A
#
# COMPACT_ATOMS: atom_id res chain seq x y z
N MET A 1 -10.00 13.00 32.08
CA MET A 1 -11.08 12.84 31.08
C MET A 1 -10.60 12.98 29.61
N GLU A 2 -9.29 12.98 29.34
CA GLU A 2 -8.76 12.99 27.95
C GLU A 2 -8.61 11.60 27.31
N ASN A 3 -8.88 10.52 28.03
CA ASN A 3 -8.56 9.15 27.61
C ASN A 3 -9.67 8.40 26.85
N ASP A 4 -10.84 9.02 26.63
CA ASP A 4 -11.98 8.34 26.00
C ASP A 4 -12.15 8.64 24.49
N SER A 5 -11.40 9.60 23.94
CA SER A 5 -11.49 9.94 22.53
C SER A 5 -10.69 8.96 21.66
N ILE A 6 -11.26 8.60 20.51
CA ILE A 6 -10.56 7.80 19.50
C ILE A 6 -9.39 8.62 18.95
N LYS A 7 -8.17 8.08 19.06
CA LYS A 7 -6.95 8.73 18.60
C LYS A 7 -6.61 8.39 17.14
N VAL A 8 -6.87 7.16 16.74
CA VAL A 8 -6.50 6.62 15.42
C VAL A 8 -7.69 5.94 14.77
N SER A 9 -7.91 6.19 13.48
CA SER A 9 -8.83 5.40 12.64
C SER A 9 -8.04 4.65 11.59
N VAL A 10 -8.14 3.32 11.59
CA VAL A 10 -7.51 2.46 10.58
C VAL A 10 -8.56 2.10 9.54
N LEU A 11 -8.37 2.54 8.30
CA LEU A 11 -9.27 2.35 7.17
C LEU A 11 -8.80 1.13 6.36
N ILE A 12 -9.65 0.12 6.21
CA ILE A 12 -9.32 -1.12 5.49
C ILE A 12 -10.36 -1.34 4.39
N PRO A 13 -10.14 -0.81 3.18
CA PRO A 13 -10.99 -1.13 2.04
C PRO A 13 -10.73 -2.58 1.62
N VAL A 14 -11.79 -3.35 1.46
CA VAL A 14 -11.70 -4.78 1.13
C VAL A 14 -12.64 -5.15 -0.01
N THR A 15 -12.20 -6.13 -0.80
CA THR A 15 -12.99 -6.78 -1.83
C THR A 15 -13.13 -8.27 -1.51
N LYS A 16 -13.97 -9.00 -2.26
CA LYS A 16 -14.17 -10.44 -2.07
C LYS A 16 -12.88 -11.27 -2.11
N ASN A 17 -11.90 -10.80 -2.90
CA ASN A 17 -10.64 -11.54 -3.08
C ASN A 17 -9.68 -11.38 -1.89
N GLU A 18 -10.00 -10.50 -0.95
CA GLU A 18 -9.22 -10.26 0.26
C GLU A 18 -9.81 -10.94 1.50
N ALA A 19 -10.97 -11.63 1.34
CA ALA A 19 -11.67 -12.30 2.44
C ALA A 19 -10.77 -13.25 3.23
N ASP A 20 -9.95 -14.04 2.52
CA ASP A 20 -9.07 -15.03 3.15
C ASP A 20 -7.88 -14.39 3.90
N CYS A 21 -7.46 -13.19 3.48
CA CYS A 21 -6.34 -12.46 4.08
C CYS A 21 -6.78 -11.52 5.20
N LEU A 22 -8.01 -11.01 5.14
CA LEU A 22 -8.55 -10.02 6.06
C LEU A 22 -8.39 -10.38 7.55
N PRO A 23 -8.62 -11.63 8.01
CA PRO A 23 -8.41 -11.99 9.42
C PRO A 23 -6.97 -11.78 9.89
N ALA A 24 -5.97 -12.04 9.05
CA ALA A 24 -4.57 -11.81 9.39
C ALA A 24 -4.24 -10.31 9.47
N THR A 25 -4.80 -9.51 8.54
CA THR A 25 -4.70 -8.05 8.55
C THR A 25 -5.33 -7.49 9.82
N LEU A 26 -6.57 -7.86 10.14
CA LEU A 26 -7.28 -7.41 11.33
C LEU A 26 -6.54 -7.78 12.63
N ASN A 27 -6.00 -8.99 12.71
CA ASN A 27 -5.19 -9.42 13.86
C ASN A 27 -3.96 -8.52 14.04
N SER A 28 -3.21 -8.25 12.97
CA SER A 28 -2.01 -7.42 13.05
C SER A 28 -2.33 -5.99 13.48
N VAL A 29 -3.43 -5.41 12.98
CA VAL A 29 -3.89 -4.07 13.34
C VAL A 29 -4.36 -4.02 14.79
N ARG A 30 -5.21 -4.97 15.23
CA ARG A 30 -5.69 -5.08 16.61
C ARG A 30 -4.54 -5.20 17.60
N ASP A 31 -3.62 -6.12 17.32
CA ASP A 31 -2.50 -6.39 18.23
C ASP A 31 -1.57 -5.19 18.36
N ASP A 32 -1.42 -4.41 17.27
CA ASP A 32 -0.63 -3.18 17.31
C ASP A 32 -1.35 -2.03 18.01
N ILE A 33 -2.68 -1.90 17.89
CA ILE A 33 -3.49 -0.95 18.68
C ILE A 33 -3.33 -1.24 20.18
N ILE A 34 -3.47 -2.52 20.57
CA ILE A 34 -3.31 -2.95 21.97
C ILE A 34 -1.89 -2.64 22.47
N ARG A 35 -0.89 -2.92 21.66
CA ARG A 35 0.52 -2.61 21.97
C ARG A 35 0.76 -1.11 22.13
N PHE A 36 0.16 -0.29 21.27
CA PHE A 36 0.26 1.16 21.36
C PHE A 36 -0.47 1.74 22.58
N GLY A 37 -1.49 1.02 23.10
CA GLY A 37 -2.17 1.35 24.34
C GLY A 37 -3.07 2.59 24.24
N VAL A 38 -3.57 2.92 23.06
CA VAL A 38 -4.52 4.02 22.85
C VAL A 38 -5.80 3.51 22.24
N ARG A 39 -6.91 4.22 22.52
CA ARG A 39 -8.20 3.90 21.91
C ARG A 39 -8.18 4.23 20.43
N ALA A 40 -8.44 3.23 19.59
CA ALA A 40 -8.47 3.34 18.16
C ALA A 40 -9.68 2.63 17.57
N GLU A 41 -10.07 3.04 16.35
CA GLU A 41 -11.11 2.34 15.61
C GLU A 41 -10.53 1.66 14.37
N ILE A 42 -11.11 0.52 14.00
CA ILE A 42 -10.88 -0.17 12.76
C ILE A 42 -12.16 -0.04 11.92
N ILE A 43 -12.03 0.54 10.73
CA ILE A 43 -13.13 0.72 9.80
C ILE A 43 -12.89 -0.18 8.60
N VAL A 44 -13.62 -1.29 8.53
CA VAL A 44 -13.61 -2.18 7.35
C VAL A 44 -14.64 -1.66 6.36
N ILE A 45 -14.19 -1.41 5.13
CA ILE A 45 -15.04 -0.87 4.07
C ILE A 45 -15.21 -1.94 2.99
N ALA A 46 -16.36 -2.62 2.98
CA ALA A 46 -16.72 -3.59 1.95
C ALA A 46 -16.98 -2.84 0.64
N ASN A 47 -16.07 -2.97 -0.34
CA ASN A 47 -16.08 -2.18 -1.56
C ASN A 47 -16.78 -2.94 -2.71
N CYS A 48 -18.07 -2.69 -2.88
CA CYS A 48 -18.92 -3.17 -3.99
C CYS A 48 -18.79 -4.68 -4.28
N CYS A 49 -18.86 -5.46 -3.23
CA CYS A 49 -18.38 -6.83 -3.28
C CYS A 49 -19.51 -7.83 -3.49
N GLU A 50 -19.65 -8.29 -4.73
CA GLU A 50 -20.21 -9.63 -4.91
C GLU A 50 -19.31 -10.63 -4.14
N GLY A 51 -19.76 -11.07 -2.95
CA GLY A 51 -19.10 -12.13 -2.17
C GLY A 51 -18.53 -11.80 -0.81
N ILE A 52 -18.06 -10.56 -0.50
CA ILE A 52 -18.07 -10.07 0.87
C ILE A 52 -19.21 -9.09 1.00
N SER A 53 -20.33 -9.57 1.53
CA SER A 53 -21.32 -8.67 2.07
C SER A 53 -20.75 -8.02 3.34
N ASP A 54 -21.26 -6.87 3.71
CA ASP A 54 -21.10 -6.28 5.04
C ASP A 54 -21.28 -7.31 6.16
N VAL A 55 -22.19 -8.26 5.99
CA VAL A 55 -22.44 -9.37 6.92
C VAL A 55 -21.21 -10.29 7.07
N VAL A 56 -20.53 -10.66 5.97
CA VAL A 56 -19.33 -11.50 6.04
C VAL A 56 -18.17 -10.71 6.61
N ALA A 57 -17.98 -9.46 6.21
CA ALA A 57 -16.95 -8.58 6.75
C ALA A 57 -17.19 -8.34 8.26
N GLN A 58 -18.47 -8.13 8.70
CA GLN A 58 -18.84 -7.99 10.09
C GLN A 58 -18.51 -9.25 10.88
N LYS A 59 -18.86 -10.43 10.35
CA LYS A 59 -18.52 -11.70 11.01
C LYS A 59 -17.02 -11.87 11.18
N LEU A 60 -16.24 -11.63 10.12
CA LEU A 60 -14.78 -11.71 10.18
C LEU A 60 -14.20 -10.71 11.18
N PHE A 61 -14.77 -9.52 11.23
CA PHE A 61 -14.39 -8.51 12.22
C PHE A 61 -14.70 -8.99 13.64
N ASP A 62 -15.92 -9.45 13.90
CA ASP A 62 -16.37 -9.91 15.22
C ASP A 62 -15.56 -11.11 15.72
N ASP A 63 -15.25 -12.06 14.83
CA ASP A 63 -14.44 -13.24 15.14
C ASP A 63 -12.97 -12.86 15.46
N THR A 64 -12.47 -11.75 14.94
CA THR A 64 -11.06 -11.38 15.01
C THR A 64 -10.77 -10.27 16.03
N CYS A 65 -11.58 -9.22 16.07
CA CYS A 65 -11.29 -7.99 16.82
C CYS A 65 -12.12 -7.80 18.09
N PHE A 66 -12.94 -8.77 18.47
CA PHE A 66 -13.91 -8.60 19.54
C PHE A 66 -13.32 -8.36 20.94
N LYS A 67 -14.06 -7.61 21.76
CA LYS A 67 -13.91 -7.44 23.23
C LYS A 67 -12.54 -6.93 23.73
N ASN A 68 -12.07 -5.85 23.13
CA ASN A 68 -11.02 -5.05 23.78
C ASN A 68 -11.49 -3.59 23.86
N ASP A 69 -11.41 -2.98 25.03
CA ASP A 69 -11.87 -1.61 25.27
C ASP A 69 -11.09 -0.55 24.46
N LEU A 70 -9.89 -0.91 23.97
CA LEU A 70 -9.08 -0.05 23.13
C LEU A 70 -9.45 -0.12 21.64
N VAL A 71 -10.18 -1.16 21.22
CA VAL A 71 -10.52 -1.40 19.81
C VAL A 71 -12.01 -1.22 19.58
N VAL A 72 -12.35 -0.19 18.80
CA VAL A 72 -13.73 0.04 18.33
C VAL A 72 -13.81 -0.40 16.88
N GLY A 73 -14.84 -1.13 16.48
CA GLY A 73 -15.00 -1.62 15.12
C GLY A 73 -16.21 -1.01 14.42
N LYS A 74 -16.02 -0.71 13.14
CA LYS A 74 -17.11 -0.33 12.22
C LYS A 74 -16.95 -1.11 10.93
N VAL A 75 -18.04 -1.65 10.41
CA VAL A 75 -18.08 -2.22 9.06
C VAL A 75 -19.08 -1.43 8.25
N ILE A 76 -18.69 -0.94 7.10
CA ILE A 76 -19.56 -0.20 6.18
C ILE A 76 -19.50 -0.80 4.77
N ASN A 77 -20.55 -0.56 4.01
CA ASN A 77 -20.63 -0.94 2.61
C ASN A 77 -20.43 0.28 1.71
N CYS A 78 -19.50 0.21 0.77
CA CYS A 78 -19.34 1.18 -0.31
C CYS A 78 -19.92 0.59 -1.59
N GLU A 79 -21.02 1.15 -2.08
CA GLU A 79 -21.73 0.65 -3.26
C GLU A 79 -21.04 0.99 -4.59
N ILE A 80 -20.14 1.98 -4.59
CA ILE A 80 -19.45 2.43 -5.79
C ILE A 80 -18.10 1.69 -5.92
N PRO A 81 -17.87 0.96 -7.02
CA PRO A 81 -16.60 0.25 -7.21
C PRO A 81 -15.41 1.21 -7.25
N GLY A 82 -14.37 0.88 -6.51
CA GLY A 82 -13.09 1.58 -6.54
C GLY A 82 -12.55 1.94 -5.15
N LYS A 83 -11.28 1.64 -4.92
CA LYS A 83 -10.59 1.83 -3.63
C LYS A 83 -10.77 3.25 -3.09
N MET A 84 -10.64 4.27 -3.94
CA MET A 84 -10.72 5.67 -3.51
C MET A 84 -12.12 6.10 -3.07
N PHE A 85 -13.19 5.50 -3.61
CA PHE A 85 -14.55 5.70 -3.11
C PHE A 85 -14.67 5.13 -1.69
N ALA A 86 -14.27 3.87 -1.52
CA ALA A 86 -14.30 3.21 -0.21
C ALA A 86 -13.48 3.97 0.84
N VAL A 87 -12.27 4.43 0.48
CA VAL A 87 -11.44 5.22 1.40
C VAL A 87 -12.12 6.54 1.79
N ASN A 88 -12.75 7.25 0.84
CA ASN A 88 -13.47 8.48 1.14
C ASN A 88 -14.66 8.25 2.07
N ASP A 89 -15.44 7.17 1.86
CA ASP A 89 -16.53 6.79 2.75
C ASP A 89 -16.01 6.50 4.18
N GLY A 90 -14.86 5.81 4.29
CA GLY A 90 -14.19 5.59 5.56
C GLY A 90 -13.72 6.88 6.25
N ILE A 91 -13.16 7.83 5.49
CA ILE A 91 -12.74 9.14 6.00
C ILE A 91 -13.93 9.91 6.57
N ASP A 92 -15.12 9.81 5.94
CA ASP A 92 -16.33 10.54 6.36
C ASP A 92 -16.82 10.12 7.75
N ILE A 93 -16.67 8.85 8.09
CA ILE A 93 -17.16 8.31 9.37
C ILE A 93 -16.06 8.12 10.43
N ALA A 94 -14.81 8.38 10.06
CA ALA A 94 -13.67 8.24 10.97
C ALA A 94 -13.72 9.28 12.09
N ASP A 95 -13.53 8.86 13.33
CA ASP A 95 -13.51 9.73 14.51
C ASP A 95 -12.08 10.06 15.00
N GLY A 96 -11.08 9.29 14.54
CA GLY A 96 -9.69 9.44 14.96
C GLY A 96 -9.03 10.72 14.43
N LYS A 97 -8.15 11.28 15.24
CA LYS A 97 -7.29 12.42 14.83
C LYS A 97 -6.32 12.04 13.73
N TYR A 98 -5.81 10.81 13.75
CA TYR A 98 -4.89 10.27 12.77
C TYR A 98 -5.59 9.18 11.97
N LEU A 99 -5.44 9.22 10.65
CA LEU A 99 -6.01 8.26 9.72
C LEU A 99 -4.89 7.39 9.17
N ILE A 100 -5.11 6.09 9.15
CA ILE A 100 -4.19 5.10 8.57
C ILE A 100 -4.98 4.28 7.55
N LEU A 101 -4.57 4.32 6.30
CA LEU A 101 -5.07 3.45 5.24
C LEU A 101 -4.15 2.23 5.14
N ILE A 102 -4.73 1.04 5.12
CA ILE A 102 -4.02 -0.22 4.91
C ILE A 102 -4.82 -1.13 3.97
N ASP A 103 -4.17 -1.81 3.04
CA ASP A 103 -4.82 -2.79 2.17
C ASP A 103 -5.26 -4.03 2.97
N GLY A 104 -6.39 -4.64 2.58
CA GLY A 104 -7.00 -5.77 3.29
C GLY A 104 -6.22 -7.08 3.26
N ASP A 105 -5.07 -7.12 2.58
CA ASP A 105 -4.18 -8.27 2.44
C ASP A 105 -2.78 -8.05 3.05
N LEU A 106 -2.66 -7.05 3.93
CA LEU A 106 -1.39 -6.70 4.56
C LEU A 106 -1.31 -7.14 6.02
N ILE A 107 -0.10 -7.48 6.45
CA ILE A 107 0.26 -7.67 7.85
C ILE A 107 1.25 -6.59 8.23
N MET A 108 0.95 -5.82 9.28
CA MET A 108 1.85 -4.79 9.80
C MET A 108 2.88 -5.38 10.76
N ASP A 109 4.08 -4.82 10.73
CA ASP A 109 5.05 -5.06 11.80
C ASP A 109 4.58 -4.41 13.11
N PRO A 110 4.86 -5.02 14.26
CA PRO A 110 4.53 -4.47 15.57
C PRO A 110 5.18 -3.10 15.81
N GLY A 111 4.41 -2.11 16.28
CA GLY A 111 4.86 -0.73 16.51
C GLY A 111 4.60 0.22 15.34
N SER A 112 4.00 -0.26 14.26
CA SER A 112 3.69 0.52 13.06
C SER A 112 2.74 1.70 13.34
N ILE A 113 1.70 1.49 14.14
CA ILE A 113 0.72 2.55 14.51
C ILE A 113 1.39 3.62 15.37
N ALA A 114 2.16 3.20 16.38
CA ALA A 114 2.89 4.12 17.26
C ALA A 114 3.87 4.99 16.46
N TRP A 115 4.66 4.38 15.58
CA TRP A 115 5.56 5.09 14.69
C TRP A 115 4.81 6.07 13.78
N THR A 116 3.69 5.66 13.20
CA THR A 116 2.88 6.51 12.31
C THR A 116 2.40 7.76 13.03
N VAL A 117 1.84 7.59 14.23
CA VAL A 117 1.34 8.72 15.05
C VAL A 117 2.49 9.64 15.46
N ASP A 118 3.63 9.08 15.89
CA ASP A 118 4.80 9.86 16.25
C ASP A 118 5.32 10.67 15.04
N ALA A 119 5.49 10.01 13.91
CA ALA A 119 6.01 10.66 12.70
C ALA A 119 5.10 11.78 12.19
N ILE A 120 3.75 11.57 12.15
CA ILE A 120 2.79 12.59 11.71
C ILE A 120 2.73 13.75 12.72
N SER A 121 3.01 13.50 13.99
CA SER A 121 3.01 14.54 15.02
C SER A 121 4.20 15.50 14.90
N GLN A 122 5.21 15.16 14.08
CA GLN A 122 6.35 16.05 13.83
C GLN A 122 5.96 17.20 12.90
N PRO A 123 6.39 18.43 13.18
CA PRO A 123 5.96 19.62 12.45
C PRO A 123 6.30 19.62 10.95
N ASN A 124 7.29 18.82 10.54
CA ASN A 124 7.75 18.71 9.16
C ASN A 124 7.29 17.42 8.46
N THR A 125 6.21 16.79 8.96
CA THR A 125 5.68 15.58 8.37
C THR A 125 4.20 15.77 8.02
N THR A 126 3.85 15.57 6.77
CA THR A 126 2.48 15.72 6.28
C THR A 126 1.83 14.35 6.09
N VAL A 127 2.54 13.42 5.48
CA VAL A 127 2.08 12.07 5.17
C VAL A 127 3.19 11.08 5.42
N VAL A 128 2.84 9.91 5.92
CA VAL A 128 3.77 8.80 6.11
C VAL A 128 3.38 7.58 5.29
N SER A 129 4.36 6.74 5.00
CA SER A 129 4.17 5.44 4.37
C SER A 129 5.21 4.44 4.87
N MET A 130 4.97 3.16 4.60
CA MET A 130 5.90 2.08 4.92
C MET A 130 6.34 1.37 3.66
N HIS A 131 7.55 0.82 3.69
CA HIS A 131 7.93 -0.16 2.68
C HIS A 131 7.08 -1.41 2.82
N HIS A 132 6.85 -2.08 1.71
CA HIS A 132 6.21 -3.39 1.70
C HIS A 132 7.22 -4.47 1.30
N THR A 133 7.10 -5.62 1.95
CA THR A 133 7.96 -6.78 1.74
C THR A 133 7.11 -8.05 1.70
N PRO A 134 7.54 -9.08 0.97
CA PRO A 134 6.86 -10.37 1.02
C PRO A 134 6.83 -10.94 2.44
N ILE A 135 5.76 -11.66 2.77
CA ILE A 135 5.69 -12.49 3.97
C ILE A 135 6.70 -13.65 3.82
N ASP A 136 7.45 -13.95 4.87
CA ASP A 136 8.40 -15.05 4.86
C ASP A 136 7.70 -16.38 4.53
N GLY A 137 8.31 -17.15 3.63
CA GLY A 137 7.78 -18.45 3.17
C GLY A 137 6.61 -18.36 2.17
N THR A 138 6.24 -17.15 1.69
CA THR A 138 5.20 -16.98 0.66
C THR A 138 5.75 -16.64 -0.73
N LEU A 139 7.06 -16.66 -0.91
CA LEU A 139 7.66 -16.45 -2.21
C LEU A 139 7.22 -17.52 -3.21
N PRO A 140 7.06 -17.18 -4.51
CA PRO A 140 6.68 -18.16 -5.51
C PRO A 140 7.72 -19.26 -5.67
N GLU A 141 7.28 -20.46 -6.07
CA GLU A 141 8.16 -21.61 -6.34
C GLU A 141 9.11 -21.37 -7.51
N ASN A 142 8.72 -20.52 -8.47
CA ASN A 142 9.60 -20.15 -9.58
C ASN A 142 10.76 -19.30 -9.07
N GLU A 143 11.98 -19.84 -9.14
CA GLU A 143 13.18 -19.20 -8.62
C GLU A 143 13.46 -17.81 -9.21
N HIS A 144 13.23 -17.63 -10.52
CA HIS A 144 13.46 -16.34 -11.18
C HIS A 144 12.45 -15.30 -10.72
N LEU A 145 11.17 -15.67 -10.61
CA LEU A 145 10.15 -14.78 -10.10
C LEU A 145 10.40 -14.43 -8.63
N SER A 146 10.75 -15.42 -7.84
CA SER A 146 11.13 -15.25 -6.42
C SER A 146 12.32 -14.28 -6.28
N CYS A 147 13.34 -14.44 -7.12
CA CYS A 147 14.53 -13.58 -7.15
C CYS A 147 14.13 -12.12 -7.45
N ILE A 148 13.36 -11.89 -8.52
CA ILE A 148 12.91 -10.53 -8.89
C ILE A 148 12.08 -9.89 -7.79
N ILE A 149 11.16 -10.62 -7.17
CA ILE A 149 10.31 -10.10 -6.08
C ILE A 149 11.17 -9.72 -4.88
N ARG A 150 12.11 -10.57 -4.45
CA ARG A 150 13.04 -10.28 -3.35
C ARG A 150 13.87 -9.04 -3.65
N MET A 151 14.48 -8.97 -4.83
CA MET A 151 15.32 -7.85 -5.21
C MET A 151 14.54 -6.53 -5.28
N ASN A 152 13.30 -6.55 -5.78
CA ASN A 152 12.44 -5.38 -5.77
C ASN A 152 12.08 -4.91 -4.35
N ALA A 153 11.90 -5.84 -3.42
CA ALA A 153 11.70 -5.49 -2.01
C ALA A 153 12.99 -4.86 -1.44
N TYR A 154 14.15 -5.50 -1.58
CA TYR A 154 15.44 -4.99 -1.09
C TYR A 154 15.82 -3.65 -1.71
N ARG A 155 15.63 -3.46 -3.02
CA ARG A 155 15.86 -2.17 -3.67
C ARG A 155 15.15 -1.02 -2.98
N ARG A 156 13.92 -1.26 -2.52
CA ARG A 156 13.14 -0.23 -1.80
C ARG A 156 13.77 0.11 -0.45
N HIS A 157 14.43 -0.85 0.20
CA HIS A 157 15.10 -0.67 1.47
C HIS A 157 16.49 -0.03 1.36
N ALA A 158 17.13 -0.13 0.19
CA ALA A 158 18.47 0.41 -0.01
C ALA A 158 18.51 1.94 0.14
N PHE A 159 17.45 2.64 -0.29
CA PHE A 159 17.41 4.09 -0.21
C PHE A 159 17.28 4.59 1.24
N PRO A 160 18.28 5.29 1.79
CA PRO A 160 18.22 5.84 3.15
C PRO A 160 17.09 6.85 3.36
N GLU A 161 16.79 7.64 2.33
CA GLU A 161 15.67 8.59 2.29
C GLU A 161 14.85 8.36 1.04
N LYS A 162 13.54 8.32 1.21
CA LYS A 162 12.59 8.13 0.13
C LYS A 162 11.38 9.01 0.36
N TYR A 163 10.95 9.68 -0.70
CA TYR A 163 9.82 10.61 -0.69
C TYR A 163 8.69 10.16 -1.63
N TRP A 164 8.59 8.87 -1.87
CA TRP A 164 7.55 8.26 -2.68
C TRP A 164 6.67 7.37 -1.83
N LEU A 165 5.40 7.69 -1.76
CA LEU A 165 4.43 6.92 -0.99
C LEU A 165 4.17 5.54 -1.61
N HIS A 166 3.72 4.63 -0.79
CA HIS A 166 3.22 3.31 -1.17
C HIS A 166 1.76 3.18 -0.77
N GLY A 167 0.87 2.98 -1.74
CA GLY A 167 -0.58 2.94 -1.54
C GLY A 167 -1.08 1.84 -0.61
N ALA A 168 -0.25 0.84 -0.37
CA ALA A 168 -0.56 -0.26 0.53
C ALA A 168 -0.66 0.17 2.02
N TYR A 169 0.11 1.20 2.41
CA TYR A 169 0.07 1.80 3.75
C TYR A 169 0.30 3.29 3.67
N LEU A 170 -0.67 4.08 4.14
CA LEU A 170 -0.61 5.53 4.18
C LEU A 170 -1.11 6.03 5.53
N GLY A 171 -0.45 7.03 6.11
CA GLY A 171 -0.91 7.68 7.34
C GLY A 171 -0.86 9.20 7.23
N TRP A 172 -1.88 9.88 7.78
CA TRP A 172 -1.97 11.34 7.78
C TRP A 172 -2.84 11.87 8.95
N SER A 173 -2.76 13.17 9.23
CA SER A 173 -3.70 13.81 10.16
C SER A 173 -5.05 14.03 9.49
N LYS A 174 -6.16 13.81 10.20
CA LYS A 174 -7.52 14.11 9.71
C LYS A 174 -7.69 15.58 9.32
N ASP A 175 -6.91 16.47 9.95
CA ASP A 175 -6.91 17.91 9.68
C ASP A 175 -6.06 18.31 8.46
N LEU A 176 -5.49 17.33 7.73
CA LEU A 176 -4.72 17.61 6.52
C LEU A 176 -5.60 18.27 5.45
N LEU A 177 -5.21 19.47 5.04
CA LEU A 177 -5.90 20.25 4.01
C LEU A 177 -5.16 20.16 2.68
N ILE A 178 -5.86 19.85 1.62
CA ILE A 178 -5.37 19.95 0.26
C ILE A 178 -6.11 21.13 -0.42
N GLN A 179 -5.36 22.14 -0.82
CA GLN A 179 -5.94 23.38 -1.35
C GLN A 179 -7.01 24.01 -0.44
N GLY A 180 -6.77 23.99 0.87
CA GLY A 180 -7.67 24.56 1.87
C GLY A 180 -8.92 23.72 2.18
N ARG A 181 -9.00 22.47 1.70
CA ARG A 181 -10.11 21.53 1.96
C ARG A 181 -9.57 20.24 2.60
N PRO A 182 -10.33 19.58 3.48
CA PRO A 182 -9.96 18.29 4.01
C PRO A 182 -9.57 17.29 2.90
N LEU A 183 -8.53 16.50 3.14
CA LEU A 183 -8.05 15.51 2.17
C LEU A 183 -9.19 14.59 1.74
N ARG A 184 -9.38 14.50 0.42
CA ARG A 184 -10.23 13.52 -0.28
C ARG A 184 -9.48 12.96 -1.47
N PHE A 185 -9.51 11.66 -1.63
CA PHE A 185 -8.94 11.02 -2.79
C PHE A 185 -9.80 11.28 -4.02
N PRO A 186 -9.21 11.42 -5.22
CA PRO A 186 -9.93 11.79 -6.43
C PRO A 186 -10.70 10.58 -7.02
N ALA A 187 -11.71 10.11 -6.30
CA ALA A 187 -12.54 8.99 -6.70
C ALA A 187 -13.19 9.23 -8.09
N GLY A 188 -13.29 8.16 -8.89
CA GLY A 188 -13.78 8.25 -10.27
C GLY A 188 -12.74 8.77 -11.28
N LYS A 189 -11.53 9.13 -10.84
CA LYS A 189 -10.39 9.42 -11.71
C LYS A 189 -9.51 8.20 -11.87
N ARG A 190 -8.96 8.04 -13.07
CA ARG A 190 -7.99 6.99 -13.36
C ARG A 190 -6.62 7.45 -12.89
N VAL A 191 -6.31 7.12 -11.65
CA VAL A 191 -5.01 7.45 -11.02
C VAL A 191 -4.77 6.53 -9.82
N HIS A 192 -3.50 6.25 -9.52
CA HIS A 192 -3.13 5.55 -8.30
C HIS A 192 -3.10 6.53 -7.13
N GLU A 193 -3.67 6.13 -6.00
CA GLU A 193 -3.79 6.96 -4.80
C GLU A 193 -2.45 7.46 -4.27
N ASP A 194 -1.42 6.62 -4.27
CA ASP A 194 -0.08 6.95 -3.80
C ASP A 194 0.65 7.93 -4.72
N ASN A 195 0.52 7.78 -6.04
CA ASN A 195 1.09 8.70 -7.01
C ASN A 195 0.44 10.08 -6.93
N TRP A 196 -0.89 10.11 -6.87
CA TRP A 196 -1.63 11.35 -6.71
C TRP A 196 -1.28 12.04 -5.39
N LEU A 197 -1.31 11.30 -4.28
CA LEU A 197 -1.01 11.85 -2.96
C LEU A 197 0.44 12.33 -2.88
N THR A 198 1.40 11.58 -3.44
CA THR A 198 2.80 12.01 -3.54
C THR A 198 2.92 13.36 -4.27
N ALA A 199 2.29 13.47 -5.45
CA ALA A 199 2.37 14.68 -6.28
C ALA A 199 1.68 15.88 -5.63
N ILE A 200 0.49 15.70 -5.03
CA ILE A 200 -0.27 16.77 -4.40
C ILE A 200 0.43 17.30 -3.14
N ILE A 201 1.00 16.39 -2.32
CA ILE A 201 1.80 16.78 -1.15
C ILE A 201 3.09 17.50 -1.57
N ALA A 202 3.74 17.01 -2.63
CA ALA A 202 4.93 17.68 -3.16
C ALA A 202 4.64 19.12 -3.61
N ARG A 203 3.47 19.36 -4.20
CA ARG A 203 3.01 20.69 -4.62
C ARG A 203 2.67 21.60 -3.45
N ASP A 204 1.83 21.12 -2.51
CA ASP A 204 1.21 21.96 -1.48
C ASP A 204 2.11 22.14 -0.25
N TYR A 205 2.94 21.16 0.07
CA TYR A 205 3.75 21.10 1.30
C TYR A 205 5.24 20.89 1.05
N GLY A 206 5.62 20.53 -0.18
CA GLY A 206 6.98 20.10 -0.52
C GLY A 206 7.22 18.62 -0.22
N PHE A 207 7.87 17.91 -1.16
CA PHE A 207 8.06 16.47 -1.07
C PHE A 207 8.86 16.00 0.16
N LYS A 208 9.69 16.87 0.75
CA LYS A 208 10.46 16.54 1.96
C LYS A 208 9.61 16.39 3.23
N THR A 209 8.31 16.70 3.18
CA THR A 209 7.36 16.45 4.27
C THR A 209 6.77 15.03 4.24
N ILE A 210 7.06 14.27 3.19
CA ILE A 210 6.73 12.84 3.08
C ILE A 210 7.76 12.05 3.88
N ARG A 211 7.30 11.10 4.71
CA ARG A 211 8.17 10.16 5.43
C ARG A 211 7.85 8.74 5.02
N VAL A 212 8.88 7.99 4.63
CA VAL A 212 8.76 6.55 4.34
C VAL A 212 9.74 5.80 5.22
N THR A 213 9.23 4.95 6.11
CA THR A 213 10.09 4.16 7.01
C THR A 213 10.57 2.88 6.35
N LYS A 214 11.79 2.48 6.72
CA LYS A 214 12.34 1.14 6.47
C LYS A 214 12.44 0.28 7.73
N ASN A 215 12.09 0.83 8.89
CA ASN A 215 12.19 0.14 10.18
C ASN A 215 10.92 -0.68 10.48
N TYR A 216 9.82 -0.36 9.83
CA TYR A 216 8.55 -1.07 9.92
C TYR A 216 8.07 -1.41 8.51
N MET A 217 7.52 -2.59 8.33
CA MET A 217 7.12 -3.12 7.04
C MET A 217 5.63 -3.43 7.01
N ALA A 218 5.02 -3.17 5.87
CA ALA A 218 3.75 -3.76 5.50
C ALA A 218 4.06 -5.05 4.71
N ARG A 219 3.66 -6.21 5.25
CA ARG A 219 3.97 -7.52 4.66
C ARG A 219 2.81 -8.02 3.83
N PHE A 220 3.08 -8.58 2.67
CA PHE A 220 2.06 -9.04 1.73
C PHE A 220 2.40 -10.39 1.09
N ILE A 221 1.40 -11.07 0.54
CA ILE A 221 1.61 -12.25 -0.29
C ILE A 221 1.94 -11.78 -1.71
N PRO A 222 3.14 -12.06 -2.23
CA PRO A 222 3.55 -11.59 -3.54
C PRO A 222 2.84 -12.36 -4.67
N PRO A 223 2.91 -11.86 -5.93
CA PRO A 223 2.45 -12.58 -7.10
C PRO A 223 3.05 -14.00 -7.16
N GLN A 224 2.22 -15.01 -7.37
CA GLN A 224 2.65 -16.41 -7.41
C GLN A 224 2.97 -16.88 -8.82
N THR A 225 2.52 -16.15 -9.84
CA THR A 225 2.74 -16.46 -11.25
C THR A 225 3.35 -15.27 -11.98
N TRP A 226 4.03 -15.54 -13.11
CA TRP A 226 4.51 -14.50 -13.99
C TRP A 226 3.38 -13.62 -14.54
N GLU A 227 2.22 -14.21 -14.82
CA GLU A 227 1.05 -13.48 -15.32
C GLU A 227 0.62 -12.41 -14.33
N ASP A 228 0.42 -12.77 -13.04
CA ASP A 228 0.04 -11.81 -12.00
C ASP A 228 1.12 -10.75 -11.76
N TYR A 229 2.40 -11.17 -11.85
CA TYR A 229 3.50 -10.23 -11.71
C TYR A 229 3.49 -9.20 -12.84
N TYR A 230 3.34 -9.64 -14.11
CA TYR A 230 3.25 -8.70 -15.24
C TYR A 230 2.04 -7.78 -15.15
N GLN A 231 0.87 -8.31 -14.78
CA GLN A 231 -0.33 -7.49 -14.56
C GLN A 231 -0.09 -6.41 -13.50
N GLN A 232 0.59 -6.75 -12.41
CA GLN A 232 0.97 -5.79 -11.37
C GLN A 232 1.95 -4.73 -11.90
N GLN A 233 2.98 -5.13 -12.65
CA GLN A 233 3.96 -4.21 -13.22
C GLN A 233 3.34 -3.28 -14.27
N TRP A 234 2.43 -3.77 -15.10
CA TRP A 234 1.71 -2.95 -16.08
C TRP A 234 0.87 -1.88 -15.38
N ARG A 235 0.18 -2.20 -14.30
CA ARG A 235 -0.52 -1.20 -13.49
C ARG A 235 0.41 -0.09 -13.01
N TYR A 236 1.58 -0.45 -12.48
CA TYR A 236 2.56 0.54 -12.00
C TYR A 236 3.13 1.41 -13.14
N GLN A 237 3.31 0.85 -14.32
CA GLN A 237 3.85 1.58 -15.46
C GLN A 237 2.91 2.71 -15.91
N PHE A 238 1.58 2.47 -15.86
CA PHE A 238 0.58 3.47 -16.25
C PHE A 238 0.29 4.51 -15.18
N ALA A 239 0.64 4.24 -13.95
CA ALA A 239 0.31 5.12 -12.83
C ALA A 239 0.73 6.58 -13.03
N HIS A 240 1.85 6.80 -13.74
CA HIS A 240 2.34 8.15 -14.04
C HIS A 240 1.63 8.80 -15.24
N GLU A 241 1.30 8.01 -16.24
CA GLU A 241 0.57 8.47 -17.43
C GLU A 241 -0.85 8.85 -17.01
N ASP A 242 -1.50 8.01 -16.22
CA ASP A 242 -2.83 8.25 -15.66
C ASP A 242 -2.86 9.52 -14.80
N LEU A 243 -1.79 9.77 -14.01
CA LEU A 243 -1.65 11.01 -13.25
C LEU A 243 -1.54 12.23 -14.18
N ALA A 244 -0.70 12.17 -15.20
CA ALA A 244 -0.49 13.26 -16.15
C ALA A 244 -1.76 13.57 -16.95
N GLU A 245 -2.52 12.54 -17.35
CA GLU A 245 -3.79 12.67 -18.07
C GLU A 245 -4.88 13.26 -17.18
N SER A 246 -5.03 12.73 -15.95
CA SER A 246 -6.10 13.14 -15.03
C SER A 246 -5.82 14.46 -14.31
N PHE A 247 -4.54 14.78 -14.09
CA PHE A 247 -4.09 15.95 -13.33
C PHE A 247 -2.83 16.59 -13.97
N PRO A 248 -2.98 17.26 -15.14
CA PRO A 248 -1.83 17.83 -15.86
C PRO A 248 -0.99 18.80 -15.03
N ASN A 249 -1.61 19.49 -14.07
CA ASN A 249 -0.95 20.42 -13.15
C ASN A 249 -0.12 19.76 -12.05
N LEU A 250 -0.18 18.42 -11.92
CA LEU A 250 0.63 17.67 -10.96
C LEU A 250 1.79 16.91 -11.64
N GLN A 251 1.81 16.81 -12.96
CA GLN A 251 2.78 16.01 -13.69
C GLN A 251 4.24 16.46 -13.45
N GLU A 252 4.46 17.77 -13.21
CA GLU A 252 5.81 18.34 -13.01
C GLU A 252 6.47 17.92 -11.68
N PHE A 253 5.68 17.55 -10.66
CA PHE A 253 6.21 17.22 -9.33
C PHE A 253 6.90 15.85 -9.27
N ILE A 254 6.48 14.92 -10.11
CA ILE A 254 7.09 13.59 -10.20
C ILE A 254 8.54 13.65 -10.72
N PRO A 255 8.83 14.35 -11.84
CA PRO A 255 10.19 14.57 -12.31
C PRO A 255 11.09 15.26 -11.27
N ILE A 256 10.57 16.20 -10.49
CA ILE A 256 11.33 16.89 -9.42
C ILE A 256 11.83 15.88 -8.38
N ILE A 257 10.95 15.02 -7.86
CA ILE A 257 11.30 13.99 -6.88
C ILE A 257 12.31 13.00 -7.48
N ARG A 258 12.09 12.57 -8.74
CA ARG A 258 13.02 11.65 -9.44
C ARG A 258 14.39 12.28 -9.65
N LYS A 259 14.44 13.53 -10.11
CA LYS A 259 15.68 14.27 -10.29
C LYS A 259 16.46 14.34 -8.98
N TRP A 260 15.81 14.74 -7.89
CA TRP A 260 16.43 14.79 -6.57
C TRP A 260 16.96 13.40 -6.16
N THR A 261 16.17 12.33 -6.35
CA THR A 261 16.56 10.96 -6.02
C THR A 261 17.80 10.53 -6.82
N ASN A 262 17.83 10.80 -8.13
CA ASN A 262 18.95 10.43 -8.99
C ASN A 262 20.22 11.23 -8.70
N GLU A 263 20.09 12.51 -8.33
CA GLU A 263 21.25 13.35 -7.94
C GLU A 263 21.83 12.86 -6.60
N LYS A 264 20.98 12.43 -5.67
CA LYS A 264 21.42 11.95 -4.35
C LYS A 264 21.93 10.50 -4.40
N TYR A 265 21.38 9.68 -5.27
CA TYR A 265 21.68 8.25 -5.41
C TYR A 265 21.98 7.93 -6.89
N PRO A 266 23.20 8.19 -7.37
CA PRO A 266 23.57 7.94 -8.76
C PRO A 266 23.54 6.44 -9.10
N GLU A 267 23.53 6.13 -10.38
CA GLU A 267 23.38 4.74 -10.88
C GLU A 267 24.48 3.81 -10.37
N GLU A 268 25.71 4.29 -10.23
CA GLU A 268 26.83 3.51 -9.68
C GLU A 268 26.55 3.10 -8.23
N TRP A 269 25.97 3.99 -7.43
CA TRP A 269 25.57 3.69 -6.06
C TRP A 269 24.47 2.62 -6.02
N ILE A 270 23.43 2.75 -6.88
CA ILE A 270 22.33 1.79 -6.99
C ILE A 270 22.85 0.42 -7.38
N ASN A 271 23.75 0.35 -8.37
CA ASN A 271 24.33 -0.91 -8.84
C ASN A 271 25.22 -1.55 -7.78
N HIS A 272 25.96 -0.77 -7.01
CA HIS A 272 26.73 -1.26 -5.88
C HIS A 272 25.79 -1.89 -4.82
N GLU A 273 24.77 -1.18 -4.37
CA GLU A 273 23.81 -1.68 -3.39
C GLU A 273 23.08 -2.95 -3.87
N TRP A 274 22.77 -3.03 -5.16
CA TRP A 274 22.17 -4.22 -5.73
C TRP A 274 23.12 -5.41 -5.72
N ARG A 275 24.39 -5.19 -6.05
CA ARG A 275 25.41 -6.24 -6.03
C ARG A 275 25.62 -6.76 -4.60
N GLU A 276 25.78 -5.88 -3.63
CA GLU A 276 25.92 -6.26 -2.23
C GLU A 276 24.68 -7.03 -1.71
N THR A 277 23.48 -6.59 -2.13
CA THR A 277 22.25 -7.29 -1.78
C THR A 277 22.18 -8.69 -2.40
N CYS A 278 22.57 -8.84 -3.66
CA CYS A 278 22.65 -10.15 -4.32
C CYS A 278 23.62 -11.07 -3.59
N ILE A 279 24.81 -10.59 -3.26
CA ILE A 279 25.83 -11.34 -2.51
C ILE A 279 25.26 -11.78 -1.16
N ALA A 280 24.66 -10.87 -0.39
CA ALA A 280 24.06 -11.17 0.92
C ALA A 280 22.94 -12.22 0.86
N GLN A 281 22.26 -12.32 -0.29
CA GLN A 281 21.15 -13.25 -0.53
C GLN A 281 21.57 -14.53 -1.26
N GLY A 282 22.87 -14.69 -1.56
CA GLY A 282 23.37 -15.81 -2.35
C GLY A 282 22.86 -15.85 -3.80
N ILE A 283 22.56 -14.67 -4.36
CA ILE A 283 22.06 -14.51 -5.73
C ILE A 283 23.22 -14.10 -6.63
N ASP A 284 23.38 -14.77 -7.76
CA ASP A 284 24.29 -14.34 -8.81
C ASP A 284 23.79 -13.01 -9.43
N PHE A 285 24.61 -11.96 -9.29
CA PHE A 285 24.23 -10.63 -9.71
C PHE A 285 24.06 -10.51 -11.24
N ASP A 286 24.94 -11.12 -12.00
CA ASP A 286 24.90 -11.03 -13.47
C ASP A 286 23.67 -11.78 -14.00
N LYS A 287 23.38 -12.98 -13.47
CA LYS A 287 22.14 -13.70 -13.76
C LYS A 287 20.89 -12.91 -13.34
N PHE A 288 20.93 -12.23 -12.20
CA PHE A 288 19.81 -11.38 -11.78
C PHE A 288 19.57 -10.23 -12.77
N ILE A 289 20.63 -9.54 -13.22
CA ILE A 289 20.52 -8.42 -14.17
C ILE A 289 19.94 -8.91 -15.50
N ASP A 290 20.35 -10.08 -16.00
CA ASP A 290 19.80 -10.66 -17.23
C ASP A 290 18.29 -10.91 -17.10
N ILE A 291 17.86 -11.58 -16.04
CA ILE A 291 16.44 -11.82 -15.75
C ILE A 291 15.69 -10.49 -15.62
N TYR A 292 16.24 -9.52 -14.90
CA TYR A 292 15.62 -8.21 -14.69
C TYR A 292 15.42 -7.46 -16.01
N ASN A 293 16.42 -7.47 -16.90
CA ASN A 293 16.34 -6.84 -18.22
C ASN A 293 15.30 -7.52 -19.12
N GLU A 294 15.23 -8.86 -19.10
CA GLU A 294 14.18 -9.62 -19.81
C GLU A 294 12.77 -9.23 -19.31
N VAL A 295 12.59 -9.17 -17.99
CA VAL A 295 11.33 -8.77 -17.37
C VAL A 295 10.96 -7.34 -17.76
N LEU A 296 11.89 -6.39 -17.71
CA LEU A 296 11.63 -5.01 -18.12
C LEU A 296 11.24 -4.91 -19.59
N ALA A 297 11.88 -5.68 -20.47
CA ALA A 297 11.52 -5.72 -21.89
C ALA A 297 10.08 -6.24 -22.07
N LYS A 298 9.70 -7.31 -21.39
CA LYS A 298 8.32 -7.86 -21.41
C LYS A 298 7.30 -6.88 -20.84
N VAL A 299 7.60 -6.21 -19.74
CA VAL A 299 6.72 -5.19 -19.15
C VAL A 299 6.50 -4.05 -20.13
N ARG A 300 7.56 -3.56 -20.80
CA ARG A 300 7.46 -2.49 -21.80
C ARG A 300 6.65 -2.92 -23.03
N ALA A 301 6.86 -4.14 -23.51
CA ALA A 301 6.14 -4.70 -24.66
C ALA A 301 4.64 -4.93 -24.35
N GLY A 302 4.31 -5.26 -23.11
CA GLY A 302 2.93 -5.50 -22.66
C GLY A 302 2.08 -4.24 -22.44
N ARG A 303 2.58 -3.06 -22.78
CA ARG A 303 1.89 -1.79 -22.54
C ARG A 303 0.48 -1.74 -23.14
N ASP A 304 0.29 -2.24 -24.34
CA ASP A 304 -1.03 -2.24 -24.99
C ASP A 304 -1.97 -3.30 -24.39
N GLU A 305 -1.42 -4.41 -23.91
CA GLU A 305 -2.16 -5.47 -23.23
C GLU A 305 -2.75 -4.98 -21.90
N SER A 306 -2.03 -4.13 -21.19
CA SER A 306 -2.48 -3.59 -19.90
C SER A 306 -3.78 -2.79 -20.00
N LYS A 307 -4.04 -2.13 -21.14
CA LYS A 307 -5.32 -1.42 -21.36
C LYS A 307 -6.51 -2.37 -21.35
N ARG A 308 -6.30 -3.66 -21.68
CA ARG A 308 -7.34 -4.72 -21.63
C ARG A 308 -7.64 -5.18 -20.21
N LEU A 309 -6.76 -4.89 -19.26
CA LEU A 309 -6.95 -5.22 -17.84
C LEU A 309 -7.88 -4.23 -17.13
N LEU A 310 -8.18 -3.10 -17.78
CA LEU A 310 -9.20 -2.18 -17.29
C LEU A 310 -10.59 -2.70 -17.67
N ASP A 311 -11.53 -2.54 -16.76
CA ASP A 311 -12.93 -2.70 -17.10
C ASP A 311 -13.44 -1.50 -17.90
N LYS A 312 -14.71 -1.56 -18.34
CA LYS A 312 -15.37 -0.47 -19.08
C LYS A 312 -15.46 0.86 -18.31
N ASN A 313 -15.26 0.82 -16.98
CA ASN A 313 -15.30 1.99 -16.10
C ASN A 313 -13.89 2.49 -15.75
N GLY A 314 -12.84 1.92 -16.36
CA GLY A 314 -11.44 2.25 -16.07
C GLY A 314 -10.92 1.68 -14.76
N VAL A 315 -11.61 0.71 -14.17
CA VAL A 315 -11.18 0.01 -12.94
C VAL A 315 -10.32 -1.18 -13.31
N TRP A 316 -9.17 -1.33 -12.64
CA TRP A 316 -8.27 -2.45 -12.84
C TRP A 316 -8.92 -3.77 -12.41
N LYS A 317 -8.83 -4.78 -13.26
CA LYS A 317 -9.22 -6.14 -12.89
C LYS A 317 -8.33 -6.62 -11.75
N GLN A 318 -8.96 -7.19 -10.73
CA GLN A 318 -8.25 -7.62 -9.54
C GLN A 318 -7.45 -8.90 -9.80
N GLN A 319 -6.24 -8.96 -9.23
CA GLN A 319 -5.43 -10.17 -9.25
C GLN A 319 -5.97 -11.19 -8.23
N ILE A 320 -6.15 -12.42 -8.67
CA ILE A 320 -6.75 -13.47 -7.84
C ILE A 320 -5.68 -14.22 -7.03
N THR A 321 -4.55 -14.53 -7.64
CA THR A 321 -3.56 -15.44 -7.03
C THR A 321 -2.76 -14.83 -5.88
N THR A 322 -2.66 -13.49 -5.80
CA THR A 322 -1.97 -12.78 -4.71
C THR A 322 -2.81 -12.68 -3.45
N LYS A 323 -4.11 -13.01 -3.53
CA LYS A 323 -5.06 -12.81 -2.44
C LYS A 323 -5.43 -14.10 -1.70
N HIS A 324 -4.96 -15.26 -2.17
CA HIS A 324 -5.23 -16.55 -1.55
C HIS A 324 -4.00 -17.09 -0.81
N ASP A 325 -4.12 -17.35 0.49
CA ASP A 325 -3.10 -18.06 1.27
C ASP A 325 -3.21 -19.56 0.98
N LYS A 326 -2.24 -20.11 0.23
CA LYS A 326 -2.17 -21.56 -0.06
C LYS A 326 -2.08 -22.43 1.21
N ARG A 327 -1.75 -21.87 2.39
CA ARG A 327 -1.64 -22.61 3.65
C ARG A 327 -2.99 -23.08 4.19
N SER A 328 -4.10 -22.44 3.80
CA SER A 328 -5.45 -22.87 4.21
C SER A 328 -5.93 -24.14 3.48
N SER A 329 -5.32 -24.51 2.35
CA SER A 329 -5.71 -25.68 1.56
C SER A 329 -5.05 -27.00 2.02
N ASN A 330 -4.01 -26.95 2.86
CA ASN A 330 -3.28 -28.13 3.37
C ASN A 330 -3.66 -28.52 4.81
N ALA A 331 -4.66 -27.87 5.40
CA ALA A 331 -5.20 -28.19 6.73
C ALA A 331 -6.56 -28.90 6.61
N LYS A 332 -6.61 -29.98 5.81
CA LYS A 332 -7.72 -30.94 5.82
C LYS A 332 -7.19 -32.34 6.06
#